data_200cf8ec764bd8ee733df5fa6af0dad0
#
_entry.id   200cf8ec764bd8ee733df5fa6af0dad0
#
_cell.length_a   1.000
_cell.length_b   1.000
_cell.length_c   1.000
_cell.angle_alpha   90.00
_cell.angle_beta   90.00
_cell.angle_gamma   90.00
#
_symmetry.space_group_name_H-M   'P 1'
#
loop_
_entity.id
_entity.type
_entity.pdbx_description
1 polymer ?
#
loop_
_entity_poly.entity_id
_entity_poly.type
_entity_poly.pdbx_seq_one_letter_code
_entity_poly.pdbx_strand_id
1 'polypeptide(L)'
;MVVDASLQVAAASAPAELFDMHEGSSLPGEELRAVVRAARRAARPESATLRLRRGVEQRLVTARASVITPRLTLIVIRDITEHERVEQMRRDFVSNTSHELKTPVGAITLLAEAIDSAADDPDQVRRFAARLSAEASRLGQLTSRIMNLSRLQSADDLTELRDVSVDEVVAAAIESQSIAADAAGIAIVRGGARGAY
;
A
#
# COMPACT_ATOMS: atom_id res chain seq x y z
N MET A 1 8.51 -8.88 27.59
CA MET A 1 9.40 -9.89 28.24
C MET A 1 10.49 -9.24 29.07
N VAL A 2 11.06 -9.96 29.99
CA VAL A 2 12.17 -9.48 30.86
C VAL A 2 13.36 -10.39 30.64
N VAL A 3 14.57 -9.81 30.55
CA VAL A 3 15.82 -10.55 30.40
C VAL A 3 16.78 -10.24 31.59
N ASP A 4 17.51 -11.25 32.00
CA ASP A 4 18.50 -11.16 33.05
C ASP A 4 19.89 -10.66 32.57
N ALA A 5 20.85 -10.55 33.47
CA ALA A 5 22.20 -10.06 33.16
C ALA A 5 22.92 -10.90 32.09
N SER A 6 22.63 -12.18 31.99
CA SER A 6 23.19 -13.14 31.02
C SER A 6 22.47 -13.15 29.67
N LEU A 7 21.50 -12.25 29.46
CA LEU A 7 20.62 -12.19 28.29
C LEU A 7 19.72 -13.44 28.15
N GLN A 8 19.39 -14.09 29.28
CA GLN A 8 18.36 -15.12 29.29
C GLN A 8 17.00 -14.51 29.61
N VAL A 9 15.96 -15.09 29.04
CA VAL A 9 14.58 -14.66 29.26
C VAL A 9 14.15 -15.11 30.66
N ALA A 10 13.99 -14.14 31.55
CA ALA A 10 13.53 -14.38 32.94
C ALA A 10 12.01 -14.45 33.03
N ALA A 11 11.30 -13.77 32.12
CA ALA A 11 9.84 -13.84 31.99
C ALA A 11 9.43 -13.41 30.59
N ALA A 12 8.47 -14.13 30.00
CA ALA A 12 7.92 -13.86 28.68
C ALA A 12 6.40 -13.75 28.77
N SER A 13 5.80 -12.97 27.87
CA SER A 13 4.37 -12.99 27.63
C SER A 13 4.05 -13.99 26.51
N ALA A 14 2.84 -14.55 26.46
CA ALA A 14 2.44 -15.50 25.43
C ALA A 14 2.73 -15.06 24.00
N PRO A 15 2.56 -13.77 23.59
CA PRO A 15 2.98 -13.32 22.27
C PRO A 15 4.50 -13.40 21.99
N ALA A 16 5.36 -13.39 23.01
CA ALA A 16 6.81 -13.50 22.83
C ALA A 16 7.22 -14.92 22.43
N GLU A 17 6.47 -15.93 22.83
CA GLU A 17 6.68 -17.33 22.47
C GLU A 17 6.58 -17.57 20.97
N LEU A 18 5.78 -16.74 20.27
CA LEU A 18 5.68 -16.77 18.81
C LEU A 18 7.00 -16.41 18.09
N PHE A 19 7.94 -15.83 18.81
CA PHE A 19 9.28 -15.46 18.35
C PHE A 19 10.38 -16.33 18.99
N ASP A 20 10.02 -17.53 19.44
CA ASP A 20 10.92 -18.48 20.14
C ASP A 20 11.57 -17.91 21.43
N MET A 21 10.85 -17.02 22.13
CA MET A 21 11.30 -16.37 23.36
C MET A 21 10.54 -16.94 24.56
N HIS A 22 11.07 -18.01 25.14
CA HIS A 22 10.50 -18.70 26.30
C HIS A 22 11.33 -18.39 27.55
N GLU A 23 10.71 -18.53 28.71
CA GLU A 23 11.43 -18.45 30.00
C GLU A 23 12.59 -19.46 30.04
N GLY A 24 13.75 -19.00 30.45
CA GLY A 24 14.99 -19.78 30.45
C GLY A 24 15.75 -19.86 29.12
N SER A 25 15.13 -19.43 28.00
CA SER A 25 15.81 -19.38 26.70
C SER A 25 16.79 -18.20 26.60
N SER A 26 17.80 -18.33 25.76
CA SER A 26 18.70 -17.22 25.43
C SER A 26 17.98 -16.27 24.45
N LEU A 27 18.15 -14.98 24.63
CA LEU A 27 17.57 -13.95 23.74
C LEU A 27 18.02 -14.20 22.28
N PRO A 28 17.10 -14.37 21.32
CA PRO A 28 17.44 -14.68 19.95
C PRO A 28 17.99 -13.45 19.21
N GLY A 29 18.86 -13.70 18.23
CA GLY A 29 19.40 -12.69 17.34
C GLY A 29 20.39 -11.70 17.99
N GLU A 30 21.48 -11.43 17.30
CA GLU A 30 22.51 -10.52 17.79
C GLU A 30 22.03 -9.06 17.81
N GLU A 31 21.16 -8.69 16.87
CA GLU A 31 20.59 -7.33 16.80
C GLU A 31 19.75 -7.01 18.04
N LEU A 32 18.91 -7.94 18.50
CA LEU A 32 18.10 -7.76 19.70
C LEU A 32 18.96 -7.70 20.97
N ARG A 33 20.02 -8.54 21.05
CA ARG A 33 21.02 -8.48 22.13
C ARG A 33 21.76 -7.15 22.13
N ALA A 34 22.07 -6.60 20.95
CA ALA A 34 22.73 -5.30 20.83
C ALA A 34 21.88 -4.16 21.41
N VAL A 35 20.56 -4.16 21.18
CA VAL A 35 19.63 -3.17 21.75
C VAL A 35 19.65 -3.24 23.28
N VAL A 36 19.61 -4.45 23.86
CA VAL A 36 19.69 -4.63 25.33
C VAL A 36 21.01 -4.13 25.88
N ARG A 37 22.14 -4.48 25.24
CA ARG A 37 23.48 -4.01 25.67
C ARG A 37 23.59 -2.49 25.54
N ALA A 38 23.03 -1.89 24.51
CA ALA A 38 23.03 -0.43 24.34
C ALA A 38 22.24 0.25 25.46
N ALA A 39 21.02 -0.23 25.76
CA ALA A 39 20.21 0.29 26.85
C ALA A 39 20.90 0.22 28.20
N ARG A 40 21.60 -0.91 28.49
CA ARG A 40 22.38 -1.08 29.74
C ARG A 40 23.57 -0.14 29.84
N ARG A 41 24.32 0.03 28.75
CA ARG A 41 25.46 0.96 28.71
C ARG A 41 25.07 2.40 28.88
N ALA A 42 23.96 2.79 28.19
CA ALA A 42 23.46 4.17 28.21
C ALA A 42 22.63 4.49 29.46
N ALA A 43 22.22 3.48 30.27
CA ALA A 43 21.28 3.59 31.39
C ALA A 43 19.98 4.32 31.03
N ARG A 44 19.58 4.23 29.78
CA ARG A 44 18.34 4.84 29.24
C ARG A 44 17.67 3.86 28.28
N PRO A 45 16.36 4.04 27.98
CA PRO A 45 15.68 3.22 26.98
C PRO A 45 16.30 3.40 25.59
N GLU A 46 16.57 2.27 24.93
CA GLU A 46 17.06 2.22 23.56
C GLU A 46 16.05 1.45 22.69
N SER A 47 15.92 1.84 21.43
CA SER A 47 15.00 1.21 20.48
C SER A 47 15.69 0.98 19.15
N ALA A 48 15.34 -0.13 18.49
CA ALA A 48 15.73 -0.39 17.12
C ALA A 48 14.61 -1.12 16.36
N THR A 49 14.55 -0.88 15.06
CA THR A 49 13.76 -1.68 14.14
C THR A 49 14.63 -2.79 13.60
N LEU A 50 14.17 -4.03 13.70
CA LEU A 50 14.93 -5.22 13.32
C LEU A 50 13.99 -6.31 12.81
N ARG A 51 14.57 -7.36 12.21
CA ARG A 51 13.81 -8.49 11.71
C ARG A 51 13.94 -9.67 12.65
N LEU A 52 12.79 -10.17 13.12
CA LEU A 52 12.72 -11.38 13.93
C LEU A 52 11.98 -12.48 13.14
N ARG A 53 12.39 -13.72 13.39
CA ARG A 53 11.68 -14.89 12.86
C ARG A 53 10.48 -15.20 13.74
N ARG A 54 9.35 -15.46 13.08
CA ARG A 54 8.14 -16.02 13.67
C ARG A 54 7.81 -17.30 12.92
N GLY A 55 8.25 -18.44 13.44
CA GLY A 55 8.23 -19.69 12.71
C GLY A 55 9.08 -19.62 11.42
N VAL A 56 8.46 -19.78 10.27
CA VAL A 56 9.13 -19.70 8.94
C VAL A 56 9.19 -18.26 8.37
N GLU A 57 8.41 -17.35 8.92
CA GLU A 57 8.28 -15.99 8.41
C GLU A 57 9.23 -15.03 9.11
N GLN A 58 9.72 -14.02 8.35
CA GLN A 58 10.40 -12.87 8.93
C GLN A 58 9.39 -11.75 9.17
N ARG A 59 9.39 -11.19 10.37
CA ARG A 59 8.56 -10.06 10.78
C ARG A 59 9.44 -8.86 11.07
N LEU A 60 8.99 -7.70 10.63
CA LEU A 60 9.62 -6.44 10.98
C LEU A 60 9.06 -5.99 12.32
N VAL A 61 9.94 -5.79 13.28
CA VAL A 61 9.55 -5.42 14.64
C VAL A 61 10.32 -4.21 15.14
N THR A 62 9.68 -3.41 15.98
CA THR A 62 10.37 -2.43 16.82
C THR A 62 10.59 -3.05 18.19
N ALA A 63 11.86 -3.16 18.59
CA ALA A 63 12.25 -3.60 19.92
C ALA A 63 12.70 -2.40 20.73
N ARG A 64 12.14 -2.25 21.93
CA ARG A 64 12.56 -1.22 22.91
C ARG A 64 13.01 -1.90 24.18
N ALA A 65 14.26 -1.67 24.57
CA ALA A 65 14.82 -2.16 25.82
C ALA A 65 14.91 -1.05 26.87
N SER A 66 14.50 -1.34 28.10
CA SER A 66 14.53 -0.42 29.23
C SER A 66 15.07 -1.15 30.46
N VAL A 67 16.07 -0.58 31.11
CA VAL A 67 16.65 -1.15 32.34
C VAL A 67 15.67 -0.95 33.48
N ILE A 68 15.25 -2.04 34.14
CA ILE A 68 14.42 -2.01 35.37
C ILE A 68 15.30 -1.99 36.59
N THR A 69 16.27 -2.89 36.61
CA THR A 69 17.29 -2.99 37.68
C THR A 69 18.64 -3.29 37.04
N PRO A 70 19.77 -3.21 37.77
CA PRO A 70 21.07 -3.58 37.21
C PRO A 70 21.15 -5.01 36.66
N ARG A 71 20.22 -5.90 37.07
CA ARG A 71 20.16 -7.29 36.63
C ARG A 71 19.02 -7.60 35.63
N LEU A 72 18.01 -6.71 35.51
CA LEU A 72 16.81 -6.97 34.73
C LEU A 72 16.57 -5.86 33.71
N THR A 73 16.30 -6.25 32.49
CA THR A 73 15.92 -5.34 31.37
C THR A 73 14.58 -5.76 30.79
N LEU A 74 13.63 -4.83 30.72
CA LEU A 74 12.37 -5.01 30.01
C LEU A 74 12.60 -4.83 28.52
N ILE A 75 12.07 -5.74 27.72
CA ILE A 75 12.04 -5.60 26.29
C ILE A 75 10.57 -5.61 25.86
N VAL A 76 10.17 -4.58 25.12
CA VAL A 76 8.88 -4.49 24.44
C VAL A 76 9.13 -4.66 22.96
N ILE A 77 8.49 -5.65 22.35
CA ILE A 77 8.56 -5.93 20.92
C ILE A 77 7.18 -5.65 20.34
N ARG A 78 7.15 -4.84 19.29
CA ARG A 78 5.96 -4.51 18.53
C ARG A 78 6.16 -4.97 17.09
N ASP A 79 5.31 -5.87 16.62
CA ASP A 79 5.25 -6.24 15.21
C ASP A 79 4.68 -5.05 14.42
N ILE A 80 5.45 -4.55 13.46
CA ILE A 80 5.10 -3.42 12.59
C ILE A 80 5.04 -3.84 11.12
N THR A 81 5.06 -5.14 10.84
CA THR A 81 5.14 -5.67 9.47
C THR A 81 4.00 -5.17 8.60
N GLU A 82 2.76 -5.27 9.05
CA GLU A 82 1.61 -4.82 8.28
C GLU A 82 1.56 -3.29 8.16
N HIS A 83 1.91 -2.58 9.22
CA HIS A 83 1.95 -1.11 9.19
C HIS A 83 2.99 -0.62 8.16
N GLU A 84 4.21 -1.16 8.19
CA GLU A 84 5.26 -0.78 7.24
C GLU A 84 4.91 -1.19 5.79
N ARG A 85 4.21 -2.33 5.62
CA ARG A 85 3.73 -2.76 4.32
C ARG A 85 2.70 -1.79 3.72
N VAL A 86 1.76 -1.32 4.53
CA VAL A 86 0.76 -0.32 4.11
C VAL A 86 1.44 1.01 3.76
N GLU A 87 2.36 1.47 4.60
CA GLU A 87 3.11 2.70 4.36
C GLU A 87 4.00 2.59 3.10
N GLN A 88 4.61 1.43 2.85
CA GLN A 88 5.38 1.20 1.64
C GLN A 88 4.49 1.22 0.40
N MET A 89 3.35 0.51 0.43
CA MET A 89 2.37 0.54 -0.67
C MET A 89 1.89 1.98 -0.96
N ARG A 90 1.67 2.78 0.09
CA ARG A 90 1.28 4.19 -0.06
C ARG A 90 2.38 5.02 -0.73
N ARG A 91 3.64 4.86 -0.31
CA ARG A 91 4.80 5.55 -0.93
C ARG A 91 4.97 5.17 -2.39
N ASP A 92 4.90 3.86 -2.69
CA ASP A 92 5.02 3.35 -4.05
C ASP A 92 3.87 3.85 -4.95
N PHE A 93 2.65 3.89 -4.42
CA PHE A 93 1.50 4.44 -5.11
C PHE A 93 1.70 5.91 -5.50
N VAL A 94 2.12 6.77 -4.55
CA VAL A 94 2.37 8.19 -4.82
C VAL A 94 3.47 8.38 -5.85
N SER A 95 4.57 7.62 -5.73
CA SER A 95 5.69 7.68 -6.66
C SER A 95 5.28 7.26 -8.07
N ASN A 96 4.64 6.09 -8.21
CA ASN A 96 4.22 5.55 -9.49
C ASN A 96 3.17 6.45 -10.15
N THR A 97 2.19 6.94 -9.39
CA THR A 97 1.17 7.89 -9.87
C THR A 97 1.81 9.15 -10.43
N SER A 98 2.79 9.71 -9.71
CA SER A 98 3.50 10.92 -10.15
C SER A 98 4.24 10.69 -11.46
N HIS A 99 4.89 9.54 -11.63
CA HIS A 99 5.57 9.17 -12.87
C HIS A 99 4.59 8.95 -14.02
N GLU A 100 3.48 8.24 -13.77
CA GLU A 100 2.48 7.97 -14.80
C GLU A 100 1.72 9.23 -15.25
N LEU A 101 1.57 10.24 -14.39
CA LEU A 101 0.99 11.54 -14.75
C LEU A 101 1.96 12.42 -15.52
N LYS A 102 3.26 12.38 -15.21
CA LYS A 102 4.26 13.25 -15.83
C LYS A 102 4.40 12.99 -17.34
N THR A 103 4.29 11.74 -17.76
CA THR A 103 4.46 11.34 -19.17
C THR A 103 3.36 11.93 -20.07
N PRO A 104 2.06 11.75 -19.81
CA PRO A 104 1.02 12.33 -20.64
C PRO A 104 1.00 13.86 -20.57
N VAL A 105 1.30 14.46 -19.42
CA VAL A 105 1.40 15.92 -19.31
C VAL A 105 2.54 16.46 -20.21
N GLY A 106 3.71 15.82 -20.23
CA GLY A 106 4.79 16.18 -21.13
C GLY A 106 4.40 16.03 -22.59
N ALA A 107 3.69 14.94 -22.96
CA ALA A 107 3.21 14.72 -24.33
C ALA A 107 2.20 15.79 -24.75
N ILE A 108 1.27 16.17 -23.88
CA ILE A 108 0.28 17.24 -24.10
C ILE A 108 1.01 18.58 -24.35
N THR A 109 2.01 18.90 -23.52
CA THR A 109 2.79 20.14 -23.69
C THR A 109 3.51 20.18 -25.04
N LEU A 110 4.20 19.10 -25.42
CA LEU A 110 4.89 19.01 -26.71
C LEU A 110 3.94 19.08 -27.91
N LEU A 111 2.75 18.46 -27.80
CA LEU A 111 1.74 18.52 -28.86
C LEU A 111 1.15 19.92 -28.99
N ALA A 112 0.97 20.65 -27.88
CA ALA A 112 0.53 22.05 -27.90
C ALA A 112 1.57 22.96 -28.59
N GLU A 113 2.85 22.81 -28.27
CA GLU A 113 3.94 23.53 -28.93
C GLU A 113 4.04 23.19 -30.43
N ALA A 114 3.83 21.91 -30.78
CA ALA A 114 3.80 21.47 -32.18
C ALA A 114 2.63 22.07 -32.96
N ILE A 115 1.46 22.24 -32.34
CA ILE A 115 0.29 22.90 -32.94
C ILE A 115 0.62 24.37 -33.23
N ASP A 116 1.21 25.07 -32.25
CA ASP A 116 1.61 26.47 -32.41
C ASP A 116 2.62 26.64 -33.55
N SER A 117 3.62 25.76 -33.57
CA SER A 117 4.67 25.77 -34.61
C SER A 117 4.16 25.41 -36.01
N ALA A 118 3.05 24.69 -36.11
CA ALA A 118 2.42 24.25 -37.37
C ALA A 118 1.23 25.14 -37.80
N ALA A 119 1.12 26.36 -37.24
CA ALA A 119 -0.07 27.22 -37.44
C ALA A 119 -0.42 27.46 -38.91
N ASP A 120 0.55 27.48 -39.80
CA ASP A 120 0.39 27.68 -41.25
C ASP A 120 0.04 26.39 -42.03
N ASP A 121 0.04 25.19 -41.36
CA ASP A 121 -0.29 23.90 -41.97
C ASP A 121 -1.54 23.29 -41.29
N PRO A 122 -2.73 23.52 -41.83
CA PRO A 122 -3.98 23.02 -41.22
C PRO A 122 -4.05 21.50 -41.06
N ASP A 123 -3.38 20.74 -41.92
CA ASP A 123 -3.40 19.28 -41.85
C ASP A 123 -2.51 18.76 -40.74
N GLN A 124 -1.39 19.41 -40.48
CA GLN A 124 -0.58 19.11 -39.32
C GLN A 124 -1.26 19.51 -38.01
N VAL A 125 -1.87 20.69 -37.96
CA VAL A 125 -2.67 21.15 -36.81
C VAL A 125 -3.75 20.14 -36.45
N ARG A 126 -4.53 19.66 -37.44
CA ARG A 126 -5.59 18.65 -37.19
C ARG A 126 -4.99 17.34 -36.62
N ARG A 127 -3.85 16.87 -37.17
CA ARG A 127 -3.20 15.65 -36.68
C ARG A 127 -2.71 15.79 -35.25
N PHE A 128 -2.06 16.89 -34.90
CA PHE A 128 -1.58 17.14 -33.54
C PHE A 128 -2.75 17.36 -32.56
N ALA A 129 -3.80 18.06 -32.96
CA ALA A 129 -5.00 18.25 -32.14
C ALA A 129 -5.73 16.92 -31.86
N ALA A 130 -5.82 16.02 -32.81
CA ALA A 130 -6.38 14.69 -32.60
C ALA A 130 -5.56 13.87 -31.60
N ARG A 131 -4.21 13.91 -31.69
CA ARG A 131 -3.32 13.26 -30.74
C ARG A 131 -3.42 13.88 -29.35
N LEU A 132 -3.49 15.21 -29.25
CA LEU A 132 -3.68 15.94 -28.00
C LEU A 132 -4.96 15.50 -27.30
N SER A 133 -6.06 15.41 -28.04
CA SER A 133 -7.36 14.96 -27.51
C SER A 133 -7.30 13.52 -26.99
N ALA A 134 -6.62 12.63 -27.72
CA ALA A 134 -6.43 11.24 -27.29
C ALA A 134 -5.60 11.15 -25.98
N GLU A 135 -4.51 11.94 -25.87
CA GLU A 135 -3.69 11.94 -24.67
C GLU A 135 -4.40 12.58 -23.48
N ALA A 136 -5.19 13.64 -23.69
CA ALA A 136 -6.03 14.24 -22.67
C ALA A 136 -7.11 13.27 -22.17
N SER A 137 -7.73 12.50 -23.04
CA SER A 137 -8.68 11.44 -22.66
C SER A 137 -8.02 10.35 -21.83
N ARG A 138 -6.82 9.91 -22.24
CA ARG A 138 -6.01 8.94 -21.48
C ARG A 138 -5.68 9.45 -20.09
N LEU A 139 -5.27 10.71 -19.96
CA LEU A 139 -5.01 11.35 -18.67
C LEU A 139 -6.27 11.38 -17.79
N GLY A 140 -7.44 11.70 -18.36
CA GLY A 140 -8.73 11.67 -17.66
C GLY A 140 -9.06 10.27 -17.12
N GLN A 141 -8.83 9.22 -17.90
CA GLN A 141 -9.01 7.84 -17.44
C GLN A 141 -8.03 7.46 -16.32
N LEU A 142 -6.77 7.88 -16.41
CA LEU A 142 -5.76 7.63 -15.38
C LEU A 142 -6.16 8.31 -14.07
N THR A 143 -6.55 9.57 -14.11
CA THR A 143 -7.00 10.30 -12.91
C THR A 143 -8.23 9.66 -12.27
N SER A 144 -9.19 9.18 -13.06
CA SER A 144 -10.37 8.45 -12.56
C SER A 144 -9.98 7.15 -11.83
N ARG A 145 -9.02 6.38 -12.39
CA ARG A 145 -8.50 5.17 -11.73
C ARG A 145 -7.81 5.49 -10.40
N ILE A 146 -7.02 6.57 -10.36
CA ILE A 146 -6.34 7.03 -9.14
C ILE A 146 -7.36 7.41 -8.07
N MET A 147 -8.38 8.17 -8.43
CA MET A 147 -9.45 8.58 -7.49
C MET A 147 -10.23 7.38 -6.94
N ASN A 148 -10.57 6.41 -7.78
CA ASN A 148 -11.24 5.19 -7.34
C ASN A 148 -10.38 4.37 -6.39
N LEU A 149 -9.07 4.22 -6.67
CA LEU A 149 -8.15 3.52 -5.78
C LEU A 149 -7.96 4.25 -4.45
N SER A 150 -7.88 5.59 -4.48
CA SER A 150 -7.80 6.42 -3.26
C SER A 150 -9.03 6.23 -2.36
N ARG A 151 -10.23 6.15 -2.94
CA ARG A 151 -11.47 5.86 -2.19
C ARG A 151 -11.44 4.48 -1.53
N LEU A 152 -10.97 3.46 -2.24
CA LEU A 152 -10.85 2.10 -1.70
C LEU A 152 -9.82 2.00 -0.55
N GLN A 153 -8.79 2.83 -0.57
CA GLN A 153 -7.78 2.89 0.49
C GLN A 153 -8.24 3.65 1.74
N SER A 154 -9.22 4.54 1.59
CA SER A 154 -9.88 5.23 2.70
C SER A 154 -10.97 4.30 3.27
N ALA A 155 -10.55 3.27 4.02
CA ALA A 155 -11.40 2.18 4.50
C ALA A 155 -12.58 2.60 5.42
N ASP A 156 -12.75 3.88 5.71
CA ASP A 156 -13.89 4.39 6.47
C ASP A 156 -15.22 4.34 5.71
N ASP A 157 -15.19 4.21 4.36
CA ASP A 157 -16.41 4.18 3.54
C ASP A 157 -17.07 2.78 3.45
N LEU A 158 -16.47 1.73 4.03
CA LEU A 158 -17.08 0.40 4.09
C LEU A 158 -18.07 0.23 5.26
N THR A 159 -18.44 1.31 5.92
CA THR A 159 -19.36 1.29 7.08
C THR A 159 -20.83 1.05 6.71
N GLU A 160 -21.20 1.14 5.46
CA GLU A 160 -22.55 0.82 5.00
C GLU A 160 -22.57 -0.38 4.04
N LEU A 161 -22.36 -1.58 4.58
CA LEU A 161 -22.70 -2.80 3.86
C LEU A 161 -24.24 -2.86 3.74
N ARG A 162 -24.72 -2.85 2.51
CA ARG A 162 -26.14 -3.02 2.20
C ARG A 162 -26.31 -4.15 1.19
N ASP A 163 -27.42 -4.85 1.29
CA ASP A 163 -27.79 -5.85 0.28
C ASP A 163 -28.00 -5.16 -1.05
N VAL A 164 -27.33 -5.64 -2.08
CA VAL A 164 -27.42 -5.09 -3.44
C VAL A 164 -27.84 -6.21 -4.38
N SER A 165 -28.86 -5.94 -5.21
CA SER A 165 -29.29 -6.87 -6.23
C SER A 165 -28.21 -7.04 -7.29
N VAL A 166 -27.73 -8.27 -7.50
CA VAL A 166 -26.78 -8.60 -8.57
C VAL A 166 -27.34 -8.18 -9.95
N ASP A 167 -28.66 -8.29 -10.13
CA ASP A 167 -29.34 -7.88 -11.34
C ASP A 167 -29.24 -6.40 -11.61
N GLU A 168 -29.34 -5.56 -10.58
CA GLU A 168 -29.17 -4.10 -10.68
C GLU A 168 -27.73 -3.72 -11.02
N VAL A 169 -26.75 -4.36 -10.39
CA VAL A 169 -25.32 -4.12 -10.68
C VAL A 169 -24.99 -4.48 -12.13
N VAL A 170 -25.45 -5.63 -12.60
CA VAL A 170 -25.24 -6.07 -13.99
C VAL A 170 -25.94 -5.14 -14.98
N ALA A 171 -27.16 -4.70 -14.68
CA ALA A 171 -27.89 -3.77 -15.53
C ALA A 171 -27.17 -2.41 -15.63
N ALA A 172 -26.72 -1.86 -14.50
CA ALA A 172 -25.96 -0.61 -14.46
C ALA A 172 -24.61 -0.73 -15.21
N ALA A 173 -23.93 -1.87 -15.09
CA ALA A 173 -22.68 -2.12 -15.81
C ALA A 173 -22.90 -2.18 -17.34
N ILE A 174 -23.96 -2.84 -17.79
CA ILE A 174 -24.33 -2.89 -19.22
C ILE A 174 -24.68 -1.49 -19.73
N GLU A 175 -25.50 -0.74 -19.00
CA GLU A 175 -25.90 0.62 -19.37
C GLU A 175 -24.67 1.54 -19.48
N SER A 176 -23.71 1.44 -18.58
CA SER A 176 -22.48 2.25 -18.59
C SER A 176 -21.60 1.98 -19.82
N GLN A 177 -21.70 0.80 -20.43
CA GLN A 177 -20.93 0.40 -21.61
C GLN A 177 -21.72 0.48 -22.93
N SER A 178 -23.02 0.77 -22.90
CA SER A 178 -23.91 0.74 -24.07
C SER A 178 -23.44 1.65 -25.20
N ILE A 179 -23.07 2.89 -24.87
CA ILE A 179 -22.61 3.88 -25.87
C ILE A 179 -21.30 3.41 -26.55
N ALA A 180 -20.39 2.85 -25.80
CA ALA A 180 -19.12 2.36 -26.34
C ALA A 180 -19.30 1.09 -27.18
N ALA A 181 -20.22 0.23 -26.78
CA ALA A 181 -20.58 -0.99 -27.52
C ALA A 181 -21.28 -0.64 -28.83
N ASP A 182 -22.25 0.28 -28.82
CA ASP A 182 -22.96 0.75 -30.01
C ASP A 182 -22.00 1.39 -31.02
N ALA A 183 -21.07 2.23 -30.54
CA ALA A 183 -20.05 2.85 -31.38
C ALA A 183 -19.09 1.82 -32.03
N ALA A 184 -18.86 0.68 -31.35
CA ALA A 184 -18.06 -0.43 -31.85
C ALA A 184 -18.84 -1.48 -32.65
N GLY A 185 -20.16 -1.33 -32.78
CA GLY A 185 -21.05 -2.30 -33.45
C GLY A 185 -21.20 -3.62 -32.67
N ILE A 186 -21.02 -3.61 -31.35
CA ILE A 186 -21.05 -4.79 -30.47
C ILE A 186 -22.38 -4.81 -29.71
N ALA A 187 -23.15 -5.90 -29.86
CA ALA A 187 -24.35 -6.12 -29.06
C ALA A 187 -24.00 -6.77 -27.72
N ILE A 188 -24.34 -6.11 -26.62
CA ILE A 188 -24.20 -6.69 -25.28
C ILE A 188 -25.47 -7.46 -24.94
N VAL A 189 -25.36 -8.79 -24.77
CA VAL A 189 -26.49 -9.66 -24.42
C VAL A 189 -26.31 -10.19 -23.02
N ARG A 190 -27.32 -10.00 -22.17
CA ARG A 190 -27.36 -10.57 -20.82
C ARG A 190 -27.83 -12.01 -20.90
N GLY A 191 -27.05 -12.96 -20.38
CA GLY A 191 -27.41 -14.37 -20.23
C GLY A 191 -27.44 -14.78 -18.76
N GLY A 192 -28.10 -15.92 -18.46
CA GLY A 192 -28.17 -16.50 -17.12
C GLY A 192 -29.54 -16.35 -16.45
N ALA A 193 -29.72 -17.04 -15.31
CA ALA A 193 -30.93 -16.93 -14.49
C ALA A 193 -30.87 -15.67 -13.64
N ARG A 194 -32.01 -15.00 -13.44
CA ARG A 194 -32.11 -13.89 -12.48
C ARG A 194 -32.01 -14.45 -11.06
N GLY A 195 -31.05 -13.98 -10.28
CA GLY A 195 -30.85 -14.38 -8.90
C GLY A 195 -30.77 -13.15 -8.01
N ALA A 196 -31.44 -13.21 -6.86
CA ALA A 196 -31.17 -12.36 -5.71
C ALA A 196 -30.24 -13.15 -4.77
N TYR A 197 -29.15 -12.52 -4.32
CA TYR A 197 -28.29 -13.04 -3.27
C TYR A 197 -28.25 -12.05 -2.13
#